data_9d9cce34e1a1457266f7b3e51957a5cf
#
_entry.id   9d9cce34e1a1457266f7b3e51957a5cf
#
_cell.length_a   1.000
_cell.length_b   1.000
_cell.length_c   1.000
_cell.angle_alpha   90.00
_cell.angle_beta   90.00
_cell.angle_gamma   90.00
#
_symmetry.space_group_name_H-M   'P 1'
#
loop_
_entity.id
_entity.type
_entity.pdbx_description
1 polymer ?
#
loop_
_entity_poly.entity_id
_entity_poly.type
_entity_poly.pdbx_seq_one_letter_code
_entity_poly.pdbx_strand_id
1 'polypeptide(L)'
;MAKMIEKLIGLQVTNAEILAFLAEEQSFTKLYKKYKGLKPSRVKKLLKGTVMSAVSSSSPKASAVVECFVDGAAKPNPGPAGAGAVLLRGSEIISELSEYLGVKTNNQAEYSALILALEEAAKIKDKFASLCVYSDSLLMVNQINGLWRVKDREIAELLSEVRDKIKTIKLKKNAAVSFKHIDRSKNKTADALSVLAIKSKN
;
A
#
# COMPACT_ATOMS: atom_id res chain seq x y z
N MET A 1 -34.19 25.04 38.50
CA MET A 1 -34.42 23.72 37.88
C MET A 1 -34.26 23.75 36.34
N ALA A 2 -34.83 24.68 35.58
CA ALA A 2 -34.72 24.74 34.12
C ALA A 2 -33.25 24.78 33.60
N LYS A 3 -32.38 25.61 34.17
CA LYS A 3 -30.92 25.68 33.77
C LYS A 3 -30.10 24.42 34.07
N MET A 4 -30.60 23.58 34.99
CA MET A 4 -29.94 22.30 35.31
C MET A 4 -30.37 21.19 34.36
N ILE A 5 -31.61 21.29 33.88
CA ILE A 5 -32.18 20.37 32.86
C ILE A 5 -31.56 20.66 31.48
N GLU A 6 -31.38 21.94 31.09
CA GLU A 6 -30.66 22.30 29.86
C GLU A 6 -29.20 21.81 29.84
N LYS A 7 -28.54 21.77 31.03
CA LYS A 7 -27.18 21.25 31.14
C LYS A 7 -27.10 19.72 31.04
N LEU A 8 -28.21 19.02 31.30
CA LEU A 8 -28.34 17.56 31.15
C LEU A 8 -28.78 17.14 29.75
N ILE A 9 -29.53 17.97 29.04
CA ILE A 9 -29.99 17.71 27.67
C ILE A 9 -28.89 18.08 26.59
N GLY A 10 -27.89 18.88 26.99
CA GLY A 10 -26.91 19.47 26.09
C GLY A 10 -25.82 18.56 25.54
N LEU A 11 -25.78 17.25 25.84
CA LEU A 11 -24.65 16.39 25.43
C LEU A 11 -25.03 14.91 25.27
N GLN A 12 -26.15 14.63 24.59
CA GLN A 12 -26.48 13.26 24.16
C GLN A 12 -25.92 12.93 22.77
N VAL A 13 -24.76 13.50 22.39
CA VAL A 13 -24.07 12.98 21.21
C VAL A 13 -23.39 11.68 21.60
N THR A 14 -23.72 10.64 20.89
CA THR A 14 -23.13 9.31 21.07
C THR A 14 -21.70 9.28 20.47
N ASN A 15 -20.92 8.31 20.93
CA ASN A 15 -19.58 8.10 20.35
C ASN A 15 -19.65 7.71 18.87
N ALA A 16 -20.70 6.98 18.46
CA ALA A 16 -20.93 6.59 17.08
C ALA A 16 -21.19 7.82 16.18
N GLU A 17 -22.00 8.79 16.63
CA GLU A 17 -22.25 10.03 15.89
C GLU A 17 -21.01 10.90 15.75
N ILE A 18 -20.15 10.95 16.76
CA ILE A 18 -18.86 11.68 16.69
C ILE A 18 -17.94 11.03 15.64
N LEU A 19 -17.85 9.70 15.63
CA LEU A 19 -17.02 8.96 14.69
C LEU A 19 -17.56 9.06 13.25
N ALA A 20 -18.87 8.91 13.06
CA ALA A 20 -19.51 9.06 11.76
C ALA A 20 -19.29 10.46 11.19
N PHE A 21 -19.49 11.50 12.00
CA PHE A 21 -19.25 12.87 11.58
C PHE A 21 -17.79 13.13 11.20
N LEU A 22 -16.82 12.60 11.95
CA LEU A 22 -15.40 12.74 11.64
C LEU A 22 -15.01 11.95 10.37
N ALA A 23 -15.63 10.82 10.13
CA ALA A 23 -15.41 10.04 8.90
C ALA A 23 -15.90 10.76 7.65
N GLU A 24 -17.06 11.45 7.76
CA GLU A 24 -17.66 12.20 6.65
C GLU A 24 -17.00 13.55 6.41
N GLU A 25 -16.89 14.36 7.46
CA GLU A 25 -16.45 15.77 7.35
C GLU A 25 -14.95 15.97 7.50
N GLN A 26 -14.22 15.00 8.06
CA GLN A 26 -12.76 15.02 8.31
C GLN A 26 -12.26 16.31 8.98
N SER A 27 -13.11 16.95 9.80
CA SER A 27 -12.86 18.27 10.37
C SER A 27 -13.26 18.36 11.84
N PHE A 28 -12.27 18.50 12.72
CA PHE A 28 -12.50 18.75 14.15
C PHE A 28 -13.16 20.11 14.40
N THR A 29 -12.84 21.15 13.61
CA THR A 29 -13.43 22.47 13.73
C THR A 29 -14.93 22.43 13.47
N LYS A 30 -15.36 21.74 12.42
CA LYS A 30 -16.78 21.54 12.12
C LYS A 30 -17.45 20.69 13.20
N LEU A 31 -16.78 19.67 13.73
CA LEU A 31 -17.29 18.83 14.82
C LEU A 31 -17.61 19.68 16.07
N TYR A 32 -16.67 20.48 16.54
CA TYR A 32 -16.88 21.33 17.73
C TYR A 32 -17.88 22.48 17.50
N LYS A 33 -18.03 22.93 16.25
CA LYS A 33 -19.05 23.91 15.88
C LYS A 33 -20.47 23.30 15.93
N LYS A 34 -20.61 22.07 15.44
CA LYS A 34 -21.88 21.33 15.44
C LYS A 34 -22.30 20.92 16.86
N TYR A 35 -21.38 20.36 17.63
CA TYR A 35 -21.65 19.86 18.99
C TYR A 35 -21.05 20.78 20.04
N LYS A 36 -21.72 21.92 20.28
CA LYS A 36 -21.32 22.93 21.29
C LYS A 36 -21.24 22.26 22.68
N GLY A 37 -20.08 22.40 23.34
CA GLY A 37 -19.80 21.79 24.65
C GLY A 37 -19.14 20.40 24.62
N LEU A 38 -18.88 19.86 23.43
CA LEU A 38 -18.08 18.64 23.28
C LEU A 38 -16.62 18.92 23.67
N LYS A 39 -16.15 18.27 24.74
CA LYS A 39 -14.78 18.48 25.24
C LYS A 39 -13.75 17.79 24.33
N PRO A 40 -12.65 18.48 23.94
CA PRO A 40 -11.57 17.87 23.15
C PRO A 40 -10.98 16.62 23.80
N SER A 41 -10.92 16.56 25.13
CA SER A 41 -10.47 15.40 25.89
C SER A 41 -11.34 14.16 25.67
N ARG A 42 -12.67 14.32 25.50
CA ARG A 42 -13.60 13.23 25.21
C ARG A 42 -13.35 12.67 23.80
N VAL A 43 -13.14 13.54 22.81
CA VAL A 43 -12.84 13.14 21.44
C VAL A 43 -11.49 12.43 21.37
N LYS A 44 -10.47 12.97 22.05
CA LYS A 44 -9.14 12.36 22.15
C LYS A 44 -9.18 10.97 22.82
N LYS A 45 -9.97 10.82 23.91
CA LYS A 45 -10.16 9.53 24.59
C LYS A 45 -10.90 8.53 23.70
N LEU A 46 -11.91 8.99 22.97
CA LEU A 46 -12.68 8.19 22.02
C LEU A 46 -11.77 7.66 20.91
N LEU A 47 -11.01 8.55 20.25
CA LEU A 47 -10.09 8.17 19.18
C LEU A 47 -9.00 7.21 19.68
N LYS A 48 -8.43 7.47 20.89
CA LYS A 48 -7.51 6.51 21.52
C LYS A 48 -8.18 5.16 21.81
N GLY A 49 -9.41 5.18 22.32
CA GLY A 49 -10.17 3.96 22.60
C GLY A 49 -10.52 3.19 21.33
N THR A 50 -10.85 3.89 20.24
CA THR A 50 -11.14 3.28 18.93
C THR A 50 -9.87 2.69 18.32
N VAL A 51 -8.75 3.41 18.42
CA VAL A 51 -7.44 2.89 17.97
C VAL A 51 -7.02 1.70 18.83
N MET A 52 -7.18 1.76 20.17
CA MET A 52 -6.84 0.66 21.06
C MET A 52 -7.86 -0.50 20.98
N SER A 53 -9.14 -0.24 20.70
CA SER A 53 -10.14 -1.30 20.45
C SER A 53 -9.93 -1.97 19.09
N ALA A 54 -9.50 -1.22 18.08
CA ALA A 54 -9.05 -1.77 16.80
C ALA A 54 -7.73 -2.55 16.94
N VAL A 55 -6.87 -2.17 17.92
CA VAL A 55 -5.61 -2.83 18.24
C VAL A 55 -5.78 -3.96 19.26
N SER A 56 -6.78 -3.90 20.17
CA SER A 56 -6.99 -4.92 21.23
C SER A 56 -7.99 -6.03 20.87
N SER A 57 -8.75 -5.90 19.81
CA SER A 57 -9.59 -6.99 19.28
C SER A 57 -8.84 -7.87 18.26
N SER A 58 -7.56 -7.58 18.01
CA SER A 58 -6.63 -8.45 17.34
C SER A 58 -5.34 -8.53 18.18
N SER A 59 -5.07 -9.66 18.84
CA SER A 59 -3.75 -10.26 18.63
C SER A 59 -3.43 -9.99 17.15
N PRO A 60 -2.20 -9.63 16.71
CA PRO A 60 -1.96 -9.29 15.32
C PRO A 60 -2.30 -10.52 14.47
N LYS A 61 -3.59 -10.70 14.13
CA LYS A 61 -3.97 -11.40 12.92
C LYS A 61 -3.31 -10.56 11.87
N ALA A 62 -2.14 -11.03 11.46
CA ALA A 62 -1.34 -10.46 10.40
C ALA A 62 -2.30 -9.89 9.36
N SER A 63 -2.18 -8.60 9.05
CA SER A 63 -3.08 -7.94 8.09
C SER A 63 -3.33 -8.89 6.94
N ALA A 64 -4.59 -9.18 6.64
CA ALA A 64 -4.93 -10.11 5.56
C ALA A 64 -4.44 -9.60 4.19
N VAL A 65 -3.95 -8.35 4.16
CA VAL A 65 -3.43 -7.66 2.98
C VAL A 65 -1.92 -7.53 3.09
N VAL A 66 -1.22 -7.97 2.04
CA VAL A 66 0.18 -7.62 1.79
C VAL A 66 0.21 -6.52 0.75
N GLU A 67 0.90 -5.44 1.06
CA GLU A 67 1.15 -4.34 0.14
C GLU A 67 2.58 -4.44 -0.39
N CYS A 68 2.74 -4.18 -1.68
CA CYS A 68 4.04 -4.25 -2.33
C CYS A 68 4.25 -3.00 -3.19
N PHE A 69 5.36 -2.32 -3.01
CA PHE A 69 5.77 -1.18 -3.80
C PHE A 69 6.96 -1.58 -4.65
N VAL A 70 6.91 -1.31 -5.94
CA VAL A 70 7.95 -1.72 -6.91
C VAL A 70 8.41 -0.55 -7.75
N ASP A 71 9.69 -0.54 -8.07
CA ASP A 71 10.32 0.41 -8.99
C ASP A 71 11.50 -0.22 -9.71
N GLY A 72 11.70 0.16 -10.97
CA GLY A 72 12.84 -0.24 -11.77
C GLY A 72 13.49 0.98 -12.42
N ALA A 73 14.82 1.06 -12.35
CA ALA A 73 15.57 2.15 -12.93
C ALA A 73 16.68 1.65 -13.85
N ALA A 74 16.91 2.37 -14.96
CA ALA A 74 18.09 2.19 -15.81
C ALA A 74 18.73 3.54 -16.10
N LYS A 75 20.06 3.65 -15.95
CA LYS A 75 20.73 4.94 -16.12
C LYS A 75 22.15 4.75 -16.71
N PRO A 76 22.38 5.20 -18.00
CA PRO A 76 21.41 5.76 -18.95
C PRO A 76 20.31 4.76 -19.31
N ASN A 77 19.37 5.13 -20.18
CA ASN A 77 18.30 4.24 -20.66
C ASN A 77 18.40 4.00 -22.18
N PRO A 78 18.79 2.78 -22.65
CA PRO A 78 19.18 1.60 -21.86
C PRO A 78 20.55 1.75 -21.20
N GLY A 79 20.76 1.00 -20.09
CA GLY A 79 22.04 1.03 -19.36
C GLY A 79 22.01 0.17 -18.11
N PRO A 80 22.99 0.37 -17.21
CA PRO A 80 22.99 -0.28 -15.90
C PRO A 80 21.62 -0.08 -15.22
N ALA A 81 21.01 -1.18 -14.81
CA ALA A 81 19.65 -1.20 -14.31
C ALA A 81 19.54 -1.89 -12.95
N GLY A 82 18.57 -1.47 -12.16
CA GLY A 82 18.29 -2.04 -10.86
C GLY A 82 16.80 -2.16 -10.62
N ALA A 83 16.43 -3.19 -9.87
CA ALA A 83 15.09 -3.42 -9.34
C ALA A 83 15.03 -3.09 -7.86
N GLY A 84 13.97 -2.44 -7.43
CA GLY A 84 13.67 -2.17 -6.03
C GLY A 84 12.25 -2.60 -5.68
N ALA A 85 12.09 -3.26 -4.54
CA ALA A 85 10.77 -3.59 -4.03
C ALA A 85 10.73 -3.58 -2.51
N VAL A 86 9.58 -3.21 -1.93
CA VAL A 86 9.32 -3.33 -0.50
C VAL A 86 7.95 -3.98 -0.30
N LEU A 87 7.91 -4.98 0.56
CA LEU A 87 6.69 -5.69 0.94
C LEU A 87 6.34 -5.34 2.38
N LEU A 88 5.08 -4.98 2.61
CA LEU A 88 4.58 -4.60 3.93
C LEU A 88 3.33 -5.41 4.31
N ARG A 89 3.13 -5.58 5.61
CA ARG A 89 1.90 -6.08 6.20
C ARG A 89 1.43 -5.10 7.26
N GLY A 90 0.47 -4.25 6.89
CA GLY A 90 0.13 -3.08 7.69
C GLY A 90 1.29 -2.09 7.76
N SER A 91 1.80 -1.81 8.95
CA SER A 91 2.98 -0.93 9.15
C SER A 91 4.32 -1.68 9.23
N GLU A 92 4.30 -3.02 9.16
CA GLU A 92 5.49 -3.85 9.28
C GLU A 92 6.11 -4.13 7.90
N ILE A 93 7.41 -3.86 7.76
CA ILE A 93 8.17 -4.24 6.57
C ILE A 93 8.49 -5.74 6.66
N ILE A 94 7.99 -6.51 5.71
CA ILE A 94 8.27 -7.94 5.59
C ILE A 94 9.61 -8.17 4.88
N SER A 95 9.85 -7.40 3.81
CA SER A 95 11.04 -7.57 2.96
C SER A 95 11.35 -6.29 2.20
N GLU A 96 12.64 -5.99 2.05
CA GLU A 96 13.17 -4.97 1.16
C GLU A 96 14.13 -5.64 0.19
N LEU A 97 13.94 -5.37 -1.10
CA LEU A 97 14.67 -6.02 -2.19
C LEU A 97 15.35 -4.96 -3.05
N SER A 98 16.60 -5.21 -3.36
CA SER A 98 17.41 -4.36 -4.22
C SER A 98 18.33 -5.26 -5.06
N GLU A 99 18.09 -5.33 -6.37
CA GLU A 99 18.78 -6.26 -7.26
C GLU A 99 19.31 -5.57 -8.52
N TYR A 100 20.60 -5.78 -8.81
CA TYR A 100 21.22 -5.32 -10.04
C TYR A 100 20.84 -6.22 -11.21
N LEU A 101 20.35 -5.63 -12.31
CA LEU A 101 19.78 -6.35 -13.45
C LEU A 101 20.69 -6.44 -14.69
N GLY A 102 21.92 -5.93 -14.60
CA GLY A 102 22.76 -5.76 -15.79
C GLY A 102 22.28 -4.57 -16.63
N VAL A 103 22.43 -4.67 -17.95
CA VAL A 103 22.00 -3.63 -18.89
C VAL A 103 20.56 -3.90 -19.32
N LYS A 104 19.65 -2.97 -19.03
CA LYS A 104 18.22 -3.04 -19.36
C LYS A 104 17.69 -1.67 -19.76
N THR A 105 16.48 -1.66 -20.31
CA THR A 105 15.67 -0.43 -20.40
C THR A 105 14.92 -0.18 -19.10
N ASN A 106 14.44 1.06 -18.87
CA ASN A 106 13.57 1.36 -17.71
C ASN A 106 12.36 0.43 -17.65
N ASN A 107 11.66 0.22 -18.78
CA ASN A 107 10.48 -0.64 -18.79
C ASN A 107 10.82 -2.09 -18.39
N GLN A 108 11.93 -2.62 -18.88
CA GLN A 108 12.40 -3.97 -18.48
C GLN A 108 12.72 -4.02 -16.99
N ALA A 109 13.37 -2.98 -16.45
CA ALA A 109 13.71 -2.89 -15.04
C ALA A 109 12.44 -2.84 -14.15
N GLU A 110 11.41 -2.09 -14.55
CA GLU A 110 10.11 -2.03 -13.86
C GLU A 110 9.43 -3.40 -13.81
N TYR A 111 9.37 -4.12 -14.94
CA TYR A 111 8.82 -5.48 -14.98
C TYR A 111 9.65 -6.46 -14.15
N SER A 112 11.00 -6.35 -14.18
CA SER A 112 11.89 -7.18 -13.36
C SER A 112 11.68 -6.95 -11.86
N ALA A 113 11.50 -5.68 -11.45
CA ALA A 113 11.18 -5.34 -10.06
C ALA A 113 9.86 -5.96 -9.61
N LEU A 114 8.86 -5.97 -10.49
CA LEU A 114 7.58 -6.63 -10.20
C LEU A 114 7.73 -8.14 -10.09
N ILE A 115 8.47 -8.78 -10.99
CA ILE A 115 8.74 -10.23 -10.94
C ILE A 115 9.43 -10.59 -9.61
N LEU A 116 10.48 -9.86 -9.24
CA LEU A 116 11.21 -10.02 -7.98
C LEU A 116 10.27 -9.93 -6.76
N ALA A 117 9.39 -8.94 -6.75
CA ALA A 117 8.41 -8.74 -5.68
C ALA A 117 7.37 -9.87 -5.60
N LEU A 118 6.87 -10.36 -6.74
CA LEU A 118 5.91 -11.46 -6.77
C LEU A 118 6.56 -12.78 -6.31
N GLU A 119 7.82 -13.01 -6.64
CA GLU A 119 8.58 -14.16 -6.15
C GLU A 119 8.73 -14.12 -4.63
N GLU A 120 9.07 -12.96 -4.08
CA GLU A 120 9.19 -12.77 -2.64
C GLU A 120 7.84 -12.97 -1.94
N ALA A 121 6.76 -12.39 -2.49
CA ALA A 121 5.42 -12.59 -1.95
C ALA A 121 5.00 -14.07 -1.94
N ALA A 122 5.41 -14.87 -2.92
CA ALA A 122 5.15 -16.30 -2.96
C ALA A 122 5.89 -17.10 -1.87
N LYS A 123 7.01 -16.58 -1.35
CA LYS A 123 7.83 -17.18 -0.27
C LYS A 123 7.29 -16.89 1.13
N ILE A 124 6.44 -15.86 1.31
CA ILE A 124 5.85 -15.53 2.62
C ILE A 124 5.19 -16.79 3.18
N LYS A 125 5.59 -17.22 4.38
CA LYS A 125 5.09 -18.49 4.98
C LYS A 125 3.60 -18.38 5.32
N ASP A 126 3.19 -17.27 5.92
CA ASP A 126 1.82 -17.05 6.34
C ASP A 126 0.88 -16.83 5.16
N LYS A 127 -0.38 -17.22 5.34
CA LYS A 127 -1.44 -16.89 4.39
C LYS A 127 -1.80 -15.41 4.47
N PHE A 128 -2.17 -14.86 3.32
CA PHE A 128 -2.76 -13.54 3.20
C PHE A 128 -3.94 -13.61 2.21
N ALA A 129 -4.92 -12.73 2.36
CA ALA A 129 -6.11 -12.74 1.52
C ALA A 129 -5.90 -11.98 0.20
N SER A 130 -5.03 -10.96 0.21
CA SER A 130 -4.76 -10.17 -0.98
C SER A 130 -3.33 -9.62 -1.00
N LEU A 131 -2.79 -9.48 -2.22
CA LEU A 131 -1.57 -8.76 -2.54
C LEU A 131 -1.94 -7.53 -3.37
N CYS A 132 -1.68 -6.34 -2.85
CA CYS A 132 -1.83 -5.08 -3.57
C CYS A 132 -0.47 -4.60 -4.02
N VAL A 133 -0.23 -4.55 -5.33
CA VAL A 133 1.02 -4.04 -5.90
C VAL A 133 0.83 -2.61 -6.35
N TYR A 134 1.74 -1.73 -5.94
CA TYR A 134 1.78 -0.32 -6.27
C TYR A 134 3.03 0.00 -7.10
N SER A 135 2.87 0.78 -8.15
CA SER A 135 3.97 1.29 -8.98
C SER A 135 3.61 2.66 -9.53
N ASP A 136 4.60 3.50 -9.75
CA ASP A 136 4.48 4.78 -10.45
C ASP A 136 4.64 4.66 -11.97
N SER A 137 4.85 3.44 -12.49
CA SER A 137 4.80 3.15 -13.92
C SER A 137 3.36 2.95 -14.40
N LEU A 138 2.75 4.02 -14.88
CA LEU A 138 1.40 3.97 -15.46
C LEU A 138 1.33 3.00 -16.65
N LEU A 139 2.41 2.94 -17.45
CA LEU A 139 2.53 2.03 -18.60
C LEU A 139 2.40 0.57 -18.13
N MET A 140 3.27 0.16 -17.20
CA MET A 140 3.30 -1.21 -16.69
C MET A 140 1.96 -1.59 -16.05
N VAL A 141 1.42 -0.74 -15.17
CA VAL A 141 0.15 -1.01 -14.47
C VAL A 141 -1.00 -1.20 -15.47
N ASN A 142 -1.11 -0.35 -16.49
CA ASN A 142 -2.17 -0.48 -17.50
C ASN A 142 -1.99 -1.70 -18.40
N GLN A 143 -0.75 -2.08 -18.70
CA GLN A 143 -0.47 -3.30 -19.49
C GLN A 143 -0.83 -4.56 -18.71
N ILE A 144 -0.48 -4.64 -17.43
CA ILE A 144 -0.81 -5.79 -16.58
C ILE A 144 -2.31 -5.91 -16.37
N ASN A 145 -3.01 -4.79 -16.18
CA ASN A 145 -4.48 -4.76 -16.04
C ASN A 145 -5.21 -5.00 -17.38
N GLY A 146 -4.49 -5.16 -18.50
CA GLY A 146 -5.07 -5.41 -19.81
C GLY A 146 -5.72 -4.19 -20.48
N LEU A 147 -5.50 -2.99 -19.94
CA LEU A 147 -6.03 -1.73 -20.48
C LEU A 147 -5.21 -1.25 -21.69
N TRP A 148 -3.91 -1.53 -21.68
CA TRP A 148 -3.01 -1.17 -22.78
C TRP A 148 -2.32 -2.40 -23.37
N ARG A 149 -2.19 -2.40 -24.69
CA ARG A 149 -1.55 -3.49 -25.43
C ARG A 149 -0.02 -3.41 -25.30
N VAL A 150 0.63 -4.55 -25.04
CA VAL A 150 2.08 -4.70 -25.16
C VAL A 150 2.42 -4.94 -26.64
N LYS A 151 3.32 -4.13 -27.20
CA LYS A 151 3.82 -4.24 -28.58
C LYS A 151 5.24 -4.79 -28.64
N ASP A 152 6.03 -4.52 -27.63
CA ASP A 152 7.41 -4.95 -27.49
C ASP A 152 7.45 -6.44 -27.11
N ARG A 153 8.31 -7.22 -27.80
CA ARG A 153 8.40 -8.67 -27.59
C ARG A 153 9.00 -9.01 -26.23
N GLU A 154 10.05 -8.32 -25.83
CA GLU A 154 10.74 -8.61 -24.55
C GLU A 154 9.82 -8.25 -23.36
N ILE A 155 9.08 -7.15 -23.46
CA ILE A 155 8.06 -6.80 -22.47
C ILE A 155 6.91 -7.82 -22.46
N ALA A 156 6.53 -8.37 -23.61
CA ALA A 156 5.51 -9.42 -23.68
C ALA A 156 5.96 -10.71 -22.98
N GLU A 157 7.22 -11.07 -23.09
CA GLU A 157 7.83 -12.22 -22.40
C GLU A 157 7.83 -11.98 -20.87
N LEU A 158 8.26 -10.80 -20.42
CA LEU A 158 8.21 -10.41 -19.01
C LEU A 158 6.78 -10.38 -18.46
N LEU A 159 5.81 -9.86 -19.22
CA LEU A 159 4.40 -9.89 -18.83
C LEU A 159 3.85 -11.32 -18.71
N SER A 160 4.29 -12.25 -19.57
CA SER A 160 3.94 -13.66 -19.46
C SER A 160 4.46 -14.25 -18.14
N GLU A 161 5.70 -13.96 -17.78
CA GLU A 161 6.30 -14.37 -16.52
C GLU A 161 5.55 -13.79 -15.31
N VAL A 162 5.21 -12.51 -15.33
CA VAL A 162 4.37 -11.86 -14.30
C VAL A 162 3.06 -12.63 -14.10
N ARG A 163 2.38 -13.01 -15.19
CA ARG A 163 1.12 -13.78 -15.14
C ARG A 163 1.31 -15.15 -14.49
N ASP A 164 2.40 -15.83 -14.74
CA ASP A 164 2.71 -17.13 -14.12
C ASP A 164 3.00 -16.98 -12.63
N LYS A 165 3.72 -15.94 -12.21
CA LYS A 165 3.94 -15.63 -10.79
C LYS A 165 2.61 -15.30 -10.08
N ILE A 166 1.73 -14.52 -10.71
CA ILE A 166 0.38 -14.24 -10.18
C ILE A 166 -0.41 -15.54 -10.01
N LYS A 167 -0.40 -16.42 -11.01
CA LYS A 167 -1.06 -17.73 -10.93
C LYS A 167 -0.52 -18.56 -9.78
N THR A 168 0.80 -18.56 -9.58
CA THR A 168 1.45 -19.26 -8.48
C THR A 168 0.99 -18.73 -7.12
N ILE A 169 0.91 -17.39 -6.94
CA ILE A 169 0.42 -16.78 -5.70
C ILE A 169 -1.04 -17.16 -5.45
N LYS A 170 -1.90 -17.06 -6.47
CA LYS A 170 -3.31 -17.44 -6.35
C LYS A 170 -3.46 -18.90 -5.92
N LEU A 171 -2.70 -19.81 -6.49
CA LEU A 171 -2.76 -21.24 -6.16
C LEU A 171 -2.19 -21.55 -4.77
N LYS A 172 -1.02 -21.00 -4.42
CA LYS A 172 -0.34 -21.30 -3.14
C LYS A 172 -0.97 -20.59 -1.95
N LYS A 173 -1.43 -19.34 -2.13
CA LYS A 173 -1.92 -18.48 -1.05
C LYS A 173 -3.43 -18.38 -0.99
N ASN A 174 -4.13 -18.72 -2.07
CA ASN A 174 -5.55 -18.42 -2.27
C ASN A 174 -5.84 -16.91 -2.13
N ALA A 175 -4.92 -16.08 -2.65
CA ALA A 175 -4.93 -14.64 -2.48
C ALA A 175 -5.34 -13.92 -3.78
N ALA A 176 -6.11 -12.85 -3.66
CA ALA A 176 -6.35 -11.92 -4.76
C ALA A 176 -5.08 -11.10 -5.02
N VAL A 177 -4.78 -10.83 -6.30
CA VAL A 177 -3.65 -9.94 -6.67
C VAL A 177 -4.21 -8.78 -7.47
N SER A 178 -3.85 -7.56 -7.12
CA SER A 178 -4.28 -6.32 -7.77
C SER A 178 -3.11 -5.37 -7.98
N PHE A 179 -3.20 -4.51 -9.01
CA PHE A 179 -2.18 -3.57 -9.40
C PHE A 179 -2.76 -2.16 -9.44
N LYS A 180 -2.08 -1.20 -8.82
CA LYS A 180 -2.50 0.19 -8.74
C LYS A 180 -1.37 1.13 -9.08
N HIS A 181 -1.67 2.10 -9.93
CA HIS A 181 -0.78 3.23 -10.18
C HIS A 181 -0.83 4.20 -9.00
N ILE A 182 0.34 4.70 -8.60
CA ILE A 182 0.51 5.72 -7.56
C ILE A 182 1.43 6.84 -8.04
N ASP A 183 1.32 7.99 -7.41
CA ASP A 183 2.27 9.07 -7.65
C ASP A 183 3.68 8.68 -7.20
N ARG A 184 4.70 9.11 -7.95
CA ARG A 184 6.13 8.85 -7.64
C ARG A 184 6.52 9.29 -6.23
N SER A 185 5.91 10.37 -5.71
CA SER A 185 6.13 10.83 -4.34
C SER A 185 5.76 9.80 -3.26
N LYS A 186 4.91 8.82 -3.60
CA LYS A 186 4.47 7.73 -2.73
C LYS A 186 5.27 6.44 -2.93
N ASN A 187 6.20 6.41 -3.92
CA ASN A 187 7.01 5.22 -4.25
C ASN A 187 8.50 5.37 -3.87
N LYS A 188 8.83 6.31 -2.99
CA LYS A 188 10.23 6.70 -2.68
C LYS A 188 11.11 5.56 -2.18
N THR A 189 10.57 4.62 -1.42
CA THR A 189 11.35 3.50 -0.88
C THR A 189 11.78 2.55 -2.00
N ALA A 190 10.87 2.15 -2.89
CA ALA A 190 11.20 1.29 -4.01
C ALA A 190 12.13 2.00 -5.00
N ASP A 191 11.91 3.31 -5.30
CA ASP A 191 12.81 4.14 -6.11
C ASP A 191 14.24 4.17 -5.52
N ALA A 192 14.38 4.37 -4.21
CA ALA A 192 15.68 4.36 -3.55
C ALA A 192 16.38 3.00 -3.65
N LEU A 193 15.64 1.90 -3.51
CA LEU A 193 16.15 0.53 -3.63
C LEU A 193 16.60 0.20 -5.06
N SER A 194 15.86 0.63 -6.09
CA SER A 194 16.23 0.44 -7.49
C SER A 194 17.54 1.18 -7.84
N VAL A 195 17.68 2.42 -7.35
CA VAL A 195 18.90 3.22 -7.51
C VAL A 195 20.08 2.63 -6.72
N LEU A 196 19.83 2.13 -5.51
CA LEU A 196 20.85 1.46 -4.68
C LEU A 196 21.42 0.24 -5.39
N ALA A 197 20.58 -0.56 -6.03
CA ALA A 197 20.99 -1.72 -6.82
C ALA A 197 22.01 -1.38 -7.91
N ILE A 198 21.83 -0.24 -8.60
CA ILE A 198 22.77 0.22 -9.62
C ILE A 198 24.10 0.62 -9.00
N LYS A 199 24.06 1.33 -7.86
CA LYS A 199 25.26 1.85 -7.18
C LYS A 199 26.11 0.76 -6.53
N SER A 200 25.49 -0.33 -6.05
CA SER A 200 26.19 -1.42 -5.37
C SER A 200 27.07 -2.27 -6.31
N LYS A 201 26.98 -2.08 -7.63
CA LYS A 201 27.73 -2.79 -8.63
C LYS A 201 28.94 -1.99 -9.16
N ASN A 202 29.02 -0.70 -8.85
CA ASN A 202 30.16 0.19 -9.14
C ASN A 202 31.09 0.27 -7.93
#